data_cb07c72a40f7cfa714eeb5eabcb288b9
#
_entry.id   cb07c72a40f7cfa714eeb5eabcb288b9
#
_cell.length_a   1.000
_cell.length_b   1.000
_cell.length_c   1.000
_cell.angle_alpha   90.00
_cell.angle_beta   90.00
_cell.angle_gamma   90.00
#
_symmetry.space_group_name_H-M   'P 1'
#
loop_
_entity.id
_entity.type
_entity.pdbx_description
1 polymer ?
#
loop_
_entity_poly.entity_id
_entity_poly.type
_entity_poly.pdbx_seq_one_letter_code
_entity_poly.pdbx_strand_id
1 'polypeptide(L)'
;MAVALRLSRGGSNKRPFYRIVAADVRSPRDGRFIERLGTYNPMKPKDHAERLTIKKERIKYWLSVGAKPTDRVAKFLALEGMIKKPKIYEQTKQNKPRAKTLEKLKAKEEKVKNAASAAAETPAPAAAETPAPAVAETPAPAAAETPAPAVAETPAPKEENNGTDKS
;
A
#
# COMPACT_ATOMS: atom_id res chain seq x y z
N MET A 1 9.12 13.18 31.67
CA MET A 1 9.39 12.12 30.67
C MET A 1 9.01 12.64 29.29
N ALA A 2 9.85 12.42 28.27
CA ALA A 2 9.53 12.82 26.90
C ALA A 2 8.80 11.67 26.20
N VAL A 3 7.54 11.91 25.82
CA VAL A 3 6.71 10.92 25.12
C VAL A 3 6.80 11.14 23.61
N ALA A 4 6.98 10.06 22.85
CA ALA A 4 6.96 10.08 21.40
C ALA A 4 5.85 9.18 20.85
N LEU A 5 5.20 9.65 19.77
CA LEU A 5 4.29 8.84 18.97
C LEU A 5 5.11 8.13 17.89
N ARG A 6 5.23 6.82 17.98
CA ARG A 6 6.10 6.05 17.10
C ARG A 6 5.47 4.74 16.65
N LEU A 7 6.09 4.10 15.66
CA LEU A 7 5.73 2.77 15.19
C LEU A 7 6.51 1.71 15.96
N SER A 8 5.80 0.77 16.59
CA SER A 8 6.35 -0.47 17.11
C SER A 8 6.08 -1.59 16.12
N ARG A 9 7.10 -2.38 15.78
CA ARG A 9 6.98 -3.48 14.82
C ARG A 9 6.39 -4.71 15.51
N GLY A 10 5.52 -5.39 14.80
CA GLY A 10 5.01 -6.72 15.13
C GLY A 10 4.95 -7.56 13.87
N GLY A 11 4.40 -8.77 13.98
CA GLY A 11 4.30 -9.70 12.87
C GLY A 11 5.59 -10.46 12.57
N SER A 12 5.54 -11.31 11.52
CA SER A 12 6.67 -12.13 11.10
C SER A 12 7.65 -11.37 10.20
N ASN A 13 8.78 -12.00 9.87
CA ASN A 13 9.84 -11.39 9.08
C ASN A 13 9.35 -10.89 7.71
N LYS A 14 8.61 -11.71 6.97
CA LYS A 14 8.09 -11.40 5.62
C LYS A 14 6.73 -10.68 5.63
N ARG A 15 6.02 -10.61 6.79
CA ARG A 15 4.73 -9.95 6.94
C ARG A 15 4.78 -8.91 8.07
N PRO A 16 5.41 -7.76 7.85
CA PRO A 16 5.51 -6.72 8.86
C PRO A 16 4.14 -6.11 9.15
N PHE A 17 3.90 -5.89 10.43
CA PHE A 17 2.73 -5.19 10.94
C PHE A 17 3.21 -4.17 11.97
N TYR A 18 2.63 -3.00 11.99
CA TYR A 18 3.05 -1.93 12.89
C TYR A 18 1.90 -1.47 13.78
N ARG A 19 2.23 -1.21 15.04
CA ARG A 19 1.34 -0.55 16.00
C ARG A 19 1.79 0.89 16.14
N ILE A 20 0.84 1.82 16.09
CA ILE A 20 1.09 3.22 16.44
C ILE A 20 0.94 3.32 17.95
N VAL A 21 1.99 3.73 18.65
CA VAL A 21 2.04 3.73 20.11
C VAL A 21 2.57 5.04 20.64
N ALA A 22 2.08 5.44 21.83
CA ALA A 22 2.70 6.44 22.67
C ALA A 22 3.69 5.73 23.59
N ALA A 23 4.96 6.10 23.53
CA ALA A 23 6.01 5.49 24.32
C ALA A 23 7.05 6.52 24.77
N ASP A 24 7.78 6.22 25.84
CA ASP A 24 8.94 7.00 26.23
C ASP A 24 10.03 6.93 25.15
N VAL A 25 10.64 8.07 24.87
CA VAL A 25 11.73 8.19 23.88
C VAL A 25 12.90 7.26 24.20
N ARG A 26 13.18 7.01 25.47
CA ARG A 26 14.27 6.15 25.94
C ARG A 26 14.00 4.64 25.75
N SER A 27 12.72 4.24 25.66
CA SER A 27 12.36 2.84 25.52
C SER A 27 12.75 2.28 24.14
N PRO A 28 13.15 1.01 24.01
CA PRO A 28 13.44 0.40 22.71
C PRO A 28 12.20 0.40 21.80
N ARG A 29 12.41 0.31 20.49
CA ARG A 29 11.34 0.44 19.47
C ARG A 29 10.15 -0.48 19.72
N ASP A 30 10.41 -1.74 20.02
CA ASP A 30 9.40 -2.81 20.17
C ASP A 30 9.14 -3.17 21.64
N GLY A 31 9.71 -2.38 22.57
CA GLY A 31 9.60 -2.56 24.01
C GLY A 31 8.30 -2.03 24.59
N ARG A 32 8.38 -1.70 25.88
CA ARG A 32 7.26 -1.20 26.66
C ARG A 32 6.71 0.11 26.08
N PHE A 33 5.41 0.22 25.98
CA PHE A 33 4.70 1.43 25.53
C PHE A 33 3.59 1.78 26.53
N ILE A 34 3.16 3.03 26.54
CA ILE A 34 2.14 3.54 27.45
C ILE A 34 0.74 3.19 26.92
N GLU A 35 0.47 3.53 25.65
CA GLU A 35 -0.83 3.33 25.02
C GLU A 35 -0.70 2.97 23.53
N ARG A 36 -1.61 2.11 23.05
CA ARG A 36 -1.76 1.79 21.63
C ARG A 36 -2.82 2.69 21.01
N LEU A 37 -2.40 3.50 20.04
CA LEU A 37 -3.21 4.54 19.39
C LEU A 37 -3.76 4.11 18.03
N GLY A 38 -3.21 3.05 17.46
CA GLY A 38 -3.64 2.57 16.17
C GLY A 38 -2.79 1.44 15.61
N THR A 39 -3.04 1.11 14.34
CA THR A 39 -2.33 0.07 13.61
C THR A 39 -2.02 0.54 12.18
N TYR A 40 -0.93 0.04 11.64
CA TYR A 40 -0.53 0.26 10.26
C TYR A 40 -0.07 -1.04 9.62
N ASN A 41 -0.73 -1.43 8.54
CA ASN A 41 -0.39 -2.63 7.77
C ASN A 41 0.16 -2.21 6.39
N PRO A 42 1.47 -2.32 6.14
CA PRO A 42 2.06 -1.95 4.86
C PRO A 42 1.71 -2.91 3.71
N MET A 43 1.30 -4.14 4.03
CA MET A 43 1.00 -5.18 3.04
C MET A 43 -0.33 -4.93 2.30
N LYS A 44 -1.23 -4.12 2.88
CA LYS A 44 -2.50 -3.76 2.24
C LYS A 44 -2.31 -2.64 1.22
N PRO A 45 -3.13 -2.58 0.14
CA PRO A 45 -3.12 -1.50 -0.84
C PRO A 45 -3.28 -0.11 -0.18
N LYS A 46 -2.87 0.95 -0.88
CA LYS A 46 -2.91 2.31 -0.30
C LYS A 46 -4.32 2.77 0.04
N ASP A 47 -5.31 2.34 -0.73
CA ASP A 47 -6.70 2.78 -0.62
C ASP A 47 -7.55 1.93 0.33
N HIS A 48 -6.95 0.89 0.93
CA HIS A 48 -7.68 -0.01 1.82
C HIS A 48 -7.89 0.62 3.21
N ALA A 49 -9.14 0.70 3.68
CA ALA A 49 -9.51 1.32 4.95
C ALA A 49 -8.75 0.75 6.18
N GLU A 50 -8.54 -0.56 6.21
CA GLU A 50 -7.80 -1.20 7.31
C GLU A 50 -6.27 -1.10 7.20
N ARG A 51 -5.73 -0.43 6.16
CA ARG A 51 -4.30 -0.18 6.06
C ARG A 51 -3.78 0.67 7.21
N LEU A 52 -4.59 1.67 7.60
CA LEU A 52 -4.27 2.61 8.65
C LEU A 52 -5.50 2.80 9.53
N THR A 53 -5.45 2.28 10.75
CA THR A 53 -6.51 2.48 11.75
C THR A 53 -5.97 3.37 12.86
N ILE A 54 -6.66 4.48 13.16
CA ILE A 54 -6.19 5.51 14.09
C ILE A 54 -7.30 5.88 15.06
N LYS A 55 -6.98 5.93 16.36
CA LYS A 55 -7.82 6.48 17.42
C LYS A 55 -7.61 7.99 17.53
N LYS A 56 -8.39 8.77 16.78
CA LYS A 56 -8.21 10.23 16.61
C LYS A 56 -8.23 10.99 17.95
N GLU A 57 -9.17 10.65 18.85
CA GLU A 57 -9.33 11.31 20.15
C GLU A 57 -8.08 11.15 21.03
N ARG A 58 -7.58 9.92 21.14
CA ARG A 58 -6.42 9.64 21.98
C ARG A 58 -5.14 10.29 21.44
N ILE A 59 -5.01 10.37 20.12
CA ILE A 59 -3.86 11.05 19.50
C ILE A 59 -3.92 12.56 19.77
N LYS A 60 -5.10 13.18 19.64
CA LYS A 60 -5.27 14.60 20.00
C LYS A 60 -4.88 14.87 21.45
N TYR A 61 -5.29 14.01 22.37
CA TYR A 61 -4.91 14.09 23.78
C TYR A 61 -3.37 14.04 23.94
N TRP A 62 -2.70 13.07 23.34
CA TRP A 62 -1.24 12.97 23.47
C TRP A 62 -0.50 14.14 22.82
N LEU A 63 -1.01 14.68 21.73
CA LEU A 63 -0.46 15.90 21.11
C LEU A 63 -0.63 17.12 22.02
N SER A 64 -1.77 17.26 22.71
CA SER A 64 -1.99 18.35 23.67
C SER A 64 -1.08 18.25 24.90
N VAL A 65 -0.74 17.04 25.33
CA VAL A 65 0.25 16.77 26.40
C VAL A 65 1.69 17.01 25.92
N GLY A 66 1.91 17.24 24.63
CA GLY A 66 3.23 17.53 24.07
C GLY A 66 4.00 16.32 23.55
N ALA A 67 3.36 15.21 23.25
CA ALA A 67 4.01 14.07 22.61
C ALA A 67 4.46 14.41 21.20
N LYS A 68 5.71 14.10 20.85
CA LYS A 68 6.30 14.38 19.54
C LYS A 68 6.10 13.19 18.59
N PRO A 69 5.41 13.36 17.45
CA PRO A 69 5.31 12.30 16.46
C PRO A 69 6.61 12.13 15.68
N THR A 70 6.99 10.89 15.39
CA THR A 70 8.07 10.60 14.43
C THR A 70 7.63 10.95 13.00
N ASP A 71 8.56 11.21 12.09
CA ASP A 71 8.28 11.65 10.71
C ASP A 71 7.26 10.78 9.97
N ARG A 72 7.34 9.46 10.17
CA ARG A 72 6.39 8.52 9.55
C ARG A 72 4.99 8.67 10.12
N VAL A 73 4.87 8.77 11.43
CA VAL A 73 3.58 8.98 12.11
C VAL A 73 3.04 10.37 11.76
N ALA A 74 3.87 11.40 11.74
CA ALA A 74 3.47 12.75 11.32
C ALA A 74 2.88 12.78 9.91
N LYS A 75 3.43 12.00 8.96
CA LYS A 75 2.85 11.86 7.62
C LYS A 75 1.45 11.21 7.65
N PHE A 76 1.23 10.21 8.49
CA PHE A 76 -0.09 9.58 8.64
C PHE A 76 -1.10 10.54 9.26
N LEU A 77 -0.69 11.28 10.31
CA LEU A 77 -1.55 12.27 10.96
C LEU A 77 -1.87 13.46 10.04
N ALA A 78 -0.96 13.81 9.14
CA ALA A 78 -1.21 14.83 8.12
C ALA A 78 -2.20 14.38 7.05
N LEU A 79 -2.21 13.08 6.68
CA LEU A 79 -3.23 12.51 5.80
C LEU A 79 -4.63 12.57 6.43
N GLU A 80 -4.72 12.39 7.75
CA GLU A 80 -5.97 12.52 8.53
C GLU A 80 -6.32 13.97 8.90
N GLY A 81 -5.52 14.96 8.45
CA GLY A 81 -5.77 16.38 8.68
C GLY A 81 -5.53 16.86 10.12
N MET A 82 -4.87 16.06 10.98
CA MET A 82 -4.63 16.40 12.40
C MET A 82 -3.42 17.30 12.63
N ILE A 83 -2.41 17.22 11.75
CA ILE A 83 -1.14 17.97 11.85
C ILE A 83 -0.75 18.48 10.47
N LYS A 84 -0.03 19.59 10.42
CA LYS A 84 0.59 20.07 9.17
C LYS A 84 1.58 19.03 8.64
N LYS A 85 1.62 18.84 7.32
CA LYS A 85 2.56 17.93 6.67
C LYS A 85 4.00 18.32 7.03
N PRO A 86 4.83 17.39 7.52
CA PRO A 86 6.21 17.69 7.87
C PRO A 86 6.98 18.15 6.63
N LYS A 87 7.84 19.15 6.80
CA LYS A 87 8.74 19.63 5.74
C LYS A 87 9.73 18.50 5.40
N ILE A 88 9.78 18.13 4.15
CA ILE A 88 10.79 17.19 3.63
C ILE A 88 11.94 18.07 3.14
N TYR A 89 13.09 17.95 3.78
CA TYR A 89 14.29 18.63 3.31
C TYR A 89 14.79 17.92 2.05
N GLU A 90 15.03 18.68 0.99
CA GLU A 90 15.62 18.15 -0.23
C GLU A 90 17.07 17.71 0.05
N GLN A 91 17.35 16.44 -0.24
CA GLN A 91 18.70 15.92 -0.10
C GLN A 91 19.51 16.30 -1.36
N THR A 92 20.22 17.42 -1.28
CA THR A 92 20.95 18.00 -2.40
C THR A 92 21.97 17.06 -3.06
N LYS A 93 22.50 16.06 -2.33
CA LYS A 93 23.49 15.12 -2.87
C LYS A 93 22.89 13.96 -3.69
N GLN A 94 21.64 13.54 -3.42
CA GLN A 94 21.01 12.40 -4.10
C GLN A 94 20.13 12.79 -5.28
N ASN A 95 19.61 14.04 -5.31
CA ASN A 95 18.69 14.49 -6.36
C ASN A 95 19.39 14.95 -7.65
N LYS A 96 20.70 15.17 -7.61
CA LYS A 96 21.44 15.52 -8.83
C LYS A 96 21.98 14.23 -9.47
N PRO A 97 21.49 13.83 -10.64
CA PRO A 97 22.04 12.68 -11.35
C PRO A 97 23.51 12.94 -11.70
N ARG A 98 24.35 11.91 -11.65
CA ARG A 98 25.76 12.00 -11.98
C ARG A 98 25.94 12.46 -13.44
N ALA A 99 27.04 13.16 -13.76
CA ALA A 99 27.34 13.66 -15.10
C ALA A 99 27.15 12.59 -16.18
N LYS A 100 27.68 11.38 -15.98
CA LYS A 100 27.50 10.24 -16.89
C LYS A 100 26.02 9.82 -17.11
N THR A 101 25.17 10.02 -16.11
CA THR A 101 23.73 9.72 -16.24
C THR A 101 23.04 10.81 -17.06
N LEU A 102 23.42 12.06 -16.88
CA LEU A 102 22.91 13.18 -17.68
C LEU A 102 23.31 13.06 -19.16
N GLU A 103 24.54 12.67 -19.45
CA GLU A 103 25.01 12.41 -20.81
C GLU A 103 24.21 11.27 -21.48
N LYS A 104 24.01 10.16 -20.75
CA LYS A 104 23.18 9.06 -21.27
C LYS A 104 21.72 9.46 -21.51
N LEU A 105 21.14 10.30 -20.65
CA LEU A 105 19.77 10.81 -20.84
C LEU A 105 19.71 11.72 -22.08
N LYS A 106 20.64 12.65 -22.22
CA LYS A 106 20.73 13.52 -23.41
C LYS A 106 20.92 12.73 -24.69
N ALA A 107 21.84 11.76 -24.70
CA ALA A 107 22.06 10.89 -25.85
C ALA A 107 20.82 10.04 -26.21
N LYS A 108 20.03 9.63 -25.18
CA LYS A 108 18.80 8.90 -25.43
C LYS A 108 17.71 9.82 -25.98
N GLU A 109 17.59 11.05 -25.49
CA GLU A 109 16.65 12.04 -26.00
C GLU A 109 16.98 12.44 -27.44
N GLU A 110 18.26 12.63 -27.78
CA GLU A 110 18.71 12.89 -29.14
C GLU A 110 18.38 11.74 -30.10
N LYS A 111 18.61 10.49 -29.67
CA LYS A 111 18.24 9.32 -30.45
C LYS A 111 16.74 9.21 -30.69
N VAL A 112 15.92 9.52 -29.68
CA VAL A 112 14.46 9.53 -29.81
C VAL A 112 14.00 10.65 -30.75
N LYS A 113 14.58 11.84 -30.63
CA LYS A 113 14.28 12.97 -31.55
C LYS A 113 14.68 12.65 -32.99
N ASN A 114 15.87 12.08 -33.20
CA ASN A 114 16.33 11.69 -34.55
C ASN A 114 15.50 10.54 -35.12
N ALA A 115 15.05 9.58 -34.31
CA ALA A 115 14.16 8.54 -34.75
C ALA A 115 12.74 9.06 -35.07
N ALA A 116 12.26 10.04 -34.34
CA ALA A 116 10.96 10.68 -34.60
C ALA A 116 11.01 11.55 -35.87
N SER A 117 12.14 12.26 -36.13
CA SER A 117 12.32 13.04 -37.36
C SER A 117 12.47 12.13 -38.60
N ALA A 118 13.18 11.01 -38.48
CA ALA A 118 13.32 10.03 -39.55
C ALA A 118 11.99 9.29 -39.87
N ALA A 119 11.11 9.13 -38.90
CA ALA A 119 9.78 8.55 -39.12
C ALA A 119 8.79 9.53 -39.77
N ALA A 120 9.07 10.83 -39.71
CA ALA A 120 8.25 11.87 -40.36
C ALA A 120 8.60 12.11 -41.83
N GLU A 121 9.72 11.57 -42.32
CA GLU A 121 10.24 11.81 -43.68
C GLU A 121 10.06 10.62 -44.65
N THR A 122 9.34 9.59 -44.26
CA THR A 122 8.98 8.49 -45.19
C THR A 122 7.66 8.83 -45.89
N PRO A 123 7.67 9.17 -47.20
CA PRO A 123 6.43 9.29 -47.96
C PRO A 123 5.78 7.92 -48.14
N ALA A 124 4.47 7.87 -47.97
CA ALA A 124 3.66 6.71 -48.17
C ALA A 124 3.84 6.12 -49.56
N PRO A 125 4.10 4.82 -49.74
CA PRO A 125 3.88 4.16 -51.04
C PRO A 125 2.39 3.84 -51.21
N ALA A 126 1.92 4.20 -52.40
CA ALA A 126 0.57 4.03 -52.89
C ALA A 126 0.09 2.59 -52.85
N ALA A 127 -1.22 2.50 -52.80
CA ALA A 127 -2.06 1.34 -52.90
C ALA A 127 -1.63 0.34 -53.98
N ALA A 128 -1.64 -0.93 -53.65
CA ALA A 128 -1.85 -2.03 -54.60
C ALA A 128 -2.66 -3.12 -53.89
N GLU A 129 -3.67 -3.47 -54.58
CA GLU A 129 -4.77 -4.38 -54.42
C GLU A 129 -4.51 -5.71 -53.73
N THR A 130 -5.50 -6.10 -52.97
CA THR A 130 -5.80 -7.41 -52.42
C THR A 130 -5.90 -8.51 -53.52
N PRO A 131 -5.64 -9.77 -53.18
CA PRO A 131 -6.77 -10.66 -53.07
C PRO A 131 -6.77 -11.54 -51.81
N ALA A 132 -7.96 -11.75 -51.29
CA ALA A 132 -8.25 -12.66 -50.22
C ALA A 132 -8.02 -14.12 -50.60
N PRO A 133 -7.65 -15.00 -49.70
CA PRO A 133 -8.07 -16.37 -49.71
C PRO A 133 -8.87 -16.77 -48.44
N ALA A 134 -10.05 -17.27 -48.75
CA ALA A 134 -10.79 -18.39 -48.18
C ALA A 134 -10.57 -18.81 -46.71
N VAL A 135 -11.66 -18.68 -46.01
CA VAL A 135 -12.29 -19.55 -45.01
C VAL A 135 -11.55 -20.86 -44.69
N ALA A 136 -11.12 -21.00 -43.44
CA ALA A 136 -10.97 -22.29 -42.79
C ALA A 136 -11.62 -22.21 -41.42
N GLU A 137 -12.71 -22.88 -41.27
CA GLU A 137 -13.44 -23.16 -40.03
C GLU A 137 -12.56 -23.88 -39.04
N THR A 138 -12.54 -23.38 -37.83
CA THR A 138 -12.04 -24.16 -36.68
C THR A 138 -13.22 -24.35 -35.72
N PRO A 139 -13.57 -25.59 -35.37
CA PRO A 139 -14.69 -25.83 -34.45
C PRO A 139 -14.31 -25.53 -33.01
N ALA A 140 -15.25 -24.93 -32.31
CA ALA A 140 -15.21 -24.69 -30.87
C ALA A 140 -15.24 -26.03 -30.10
N PRO A 141 -14.44 -26.18 -29.02
CA PRO A 141 -14.69 -27.27 -28.08
C PRO A 141 -15.76 -26.88 -27.07
N ALA A 142 -16.64 -27.83 -26.84
CA ALA A 142 -17.81 -27.83 -25.99
C ALA A 142 -17.51 -27.46 -24.54
N ALA A 143 -18.46 -26.75 -23.95
CA ALA A 143 -18.62 -26.50 -22.51
C ALA A 143 -18.64 -27.82 -21.72
N ALA A 144 -17.76 -27.93 -20.74
CA ALA A 144 -17.88 -28.92 -19.69
C ALA A 144 -18.53 -28.25 -18.47
N GLU A 145 -19.76 -28.64 -18.22
CA GLU A 145 -20.53 -28.36 -17.01
C GLU A 145 -19.82 -28.96 -15.80
N THR A 146 -19.51 -28.13 -14.82
CA THR A 146 -19.09 -28.58 -13.51
C THR A 146 -20.29 -28.50 -12.57
N PRO A 147 -20.71 -29.62 -11.94
CA PRO A 147 -21.82 -29.60 -11.01
C PRO A 147 -21.39 -28.99 -9.66
N ALA A 148 -22.24 -28.11 -9.13
CA ALA A 148 -22.12 -27.53 -7.80
C ALA A 148 -22.18 -28.60 -6.70
N PRO A 149 -21.36 -28.53 -5.65
CA PRO A 149 -21.56 -29.36 -4.48
C PRO A 149 -22.66 -28.81 -3.59
N ALA A 150 -23.52 -29.72 -3.16
CA ALA A 150 -24.66 -29.52 -2.28
C ALA A 150 -24.28 -28.88 -0.94
N VAL A 151 -25.14 -27.98 -0.50
CA VAL A 151 -25.19 -27.38 0.84
C VAL A 151 -25.47 -28.49 1.85
N ALA A 152 -24.52 -28.73 2.76
CA ALA A 152 -24.77 -29.53 3.96
C ALA A 152 -25.20 -28.59 5.08
N GLU A 153 -26.46 -28.74 5.47
CA GLU A 153 -27.03 -28.17 6.68
C GLU A 153 -26.30 -28.68 7.91
N THR A 154 -25.77 -27.79 8.71
CA THR A 154 -25.29 -28.11 10.05
C THR A 154 -26.42 -27.81 11.05
N PRO A 155 -26.84 -28.78 11.86
CA PRO A 155 -27.87 -28.53 12.90
C PRO A 155 -27.27 -27.75 14.08
N ALA A 156 -28.07 -26.83 14.59
CA ALA A 156 -27.81 -26.03 15.78
C ALA A 156 -27.63 -26.92 17.03
N PRO A 157 -26.70 -26.61 17.95
CA PRO A 157 -26.68 -27.23 19.26
C PRO A 157 -27.76 -26.64 20.15
N LYS A 158 -28.54 -27.55 20.75
CA LYS A 158 -29.57 -27.31 21.77
C LYS A 158 -28.93 -26.73 23.03
N GLU A 159 -29.58 -25.70 23.57
CA GLU A 159 -29.44 -25.27 24.95
C GLU A 159 -29.80 -26.42 25.91
N GLU A 160 -28.88 -26.85 26.72
CA GLU A 160 -29.15 -27.56 27.96
C GLU A 160 -28.97 -26.61 29.14
N ASN A 161 -30.11 -26.18 29.60
CA ASN A 161 -30.37 -25.56 30.88
C ASN A 161 -30.15 -26.65 31.95
N ASN A 162 -29.16 -26.52 32.80
CA ASN A 162 -29.11 -27.31 34.02
C ASN A 162 -28.85 -26.40 35.23
N GLY A 163 -29.96 -25.98 35.82
CA GLY A 163 -29.97 -25.46 37.16
C GLY A 163 -29.69 -26.55 38.16
N THR A 164 -28.83 -26.28 39.10
CA THR A 164 -28.84 -26.91 40.43
C THR A 164 -28.42 -25.88 41.46
N ASP A 165 -29.42 -25.51 42.14
CA ASP A 165 -29.64 -25.14 43.54
C ASP A 165 -28.79 -25.98 44.52
N LYS A 166 -28.23 -25.34 45.54
CA LYS A 166 -28.08 -25.68 46.94
C LYS A 166 -26.75 -25.32 47.60
N SER A 167 -26.97 -24.56 48.59
CA SER A 167 -26.39 -24.42 49.96
C SER A 167 -25.26 -23.46 50.09
#